data_c5d8af84e22029ef554ac9aa82d60954
#
_entry.id   c5d8af84e22029ef554ac9aa82d60954
#
_cell.length_a   1.000
_cell.length_b   1.000
_cell.length_c   1.000
_cell.angle_alpha   90.00
_cell.angle_beta   90.00
_cell.angle_gamma   90.00
#
_symmetry.space_group_name_H-M   'P 1'
#
loop_
_entity.id
_entity.type
_entity.pdbx_description
1 polymer ?
#
loop_
_entity_poly.entity_id
_entity_poly.type
_entity_poly.pdbx_seq_one_letter_code
_entity_poly.pdbx_strand_id
1 'polypeptide(L)'
;MKKVWFITGSQHLYGPETLKEVADHVTEMVNFLNSKDEIVCEVVNKGTLTTPDEITDMLSEAQYDKECVGVIAWMHTFSPSKMWINGLANYSKPFLHLHTQYNKEIPWNEIDMDFMNLNQAAHGDREHGFIHTRMGRSRKVIAGYYKEDRTVKRIENWIRVAIGIAVSKNLKVCRFGDNMRQVAVTEGNKVSAQINFGWQVNTWP
;
A
#
# COMPACT_ATOMS: atom_id res chain seq x y z
N MET A 1 15.09 7.40 6.20
CA MET A 1 14.01 8.21 5.58
C MET A 1 12.79 7.31 5.40
N LYS A 2 11.54 7.81 5.59
CA LYS A 2 10.34 6.96 5.38
C LYS A 2 10.15 6.68 3.89
N LYS A 3 9.69 5.46 3.57
CA LYS A 3 9.50 4.95 2.21
C LYS A 3 8.17 4.23 2.10
N VAL A 4 7.64 4.18 0.89
CA VAL A 4 6.51 3.33 0.53
C VAL A 4 7.00 2.30 -0.50
N TRP A 5 6.62 1.05 -0.32
CA TRP A 5 7.00 0.01 -1.27
C TRP A 5 5.91 -0.20 -2.31
N PHE A 6 6.31 -0.26 -3.55
CA PHE A 6 5.44 -0.60 -4.68
C PHE A 6 5.73 -2.05 -5.08
N ILE A 7 4.73 -2.90 -4.98
CA ILE A 7 4.80 -4.32 -5.32
C ILE A 7 3.79 -4.64 -6.41
N THR A 8 4.16 -5.50 -7.35
CA THR A 8 3.29 -5.89 -8.45
C THR A 8 3.10 -7.40 -8.45
N GLY A 9 1.86 -7.84 -8.52
CA GLY A 9 1.54 -9.24 -8.63
C GLY A 9 1.46 -9.70 -10.09
N SER A 10 2.00 -10.89 -10.36
CA SER A 10 1.89 -11.60 -11.64
C SER A 10 1.95 -13.12 -11.40
N GLN A 11 2.23 -13.89 -12.44
CA GLN A 11 2.48 -15.34 -12.36
C GLN A 11 3.36 -15.80 -13.51
N HIS A 12 4.09 -16.89 -13.29
CA HIS A 12 5.01 -17.46 -14.30
C HIS A 12 4.33 -17.90 -15.60
N LEU A 13 3.03 -18.14 -15.57
CA LEU A 13 2.24 -18.57 -16.73
C LEU A 13 2.39 -17.64 -17.94
N TYR A 14 2.63 -16.34 -17.69
CA TYR A 14 2.73 -15.34 -18.77
C TYR A 14 4.06 -15.39 -19.53
N GLY A 15 5.06 -16.10 -19.03
CA GLY A 15 6.34 -16.23 -19.65
C GLY A 15 7.29 -15.04 -19.40
N PRO A 16 8.58 -15.20 -19.74
CA PRO A 16 9.62 -14.22 -19.38
C PRO A 16 9.49 -12.87 -20.10
N GLU A 17 8.98 -12.87 -21.32
CA GLU A 17 8.82 -11.64 -22.12
C GLU A 17 7.76 -10.73 -21.51
N THR A 18 6.54 -11.26 -21.23
CA THR A 18 5.47 -10.51 -20.57
C THR A 18 5.88 -10.05 -19.16
N LEU A 19 6.58 -10.90 -18.39
CA LEU A 19 7.07 -10.51 -17.07
C LEU A 19 8.09 -9.39 -17.12
N LYS A 20 8.91 -9.33 -18.18
CA LYS A 20 9.82 -8.22 -18.42
C LYS A 20 9.05 -6.94 -18.72
N GLU A 21 8.04 -6.99 -19.59
CA GLU A 21 7.18 -5.83 -19.87
C GLU A 21 6.50 -5.31 -18.61
N VAL A 22 5.99 -6.21 -17.77
CA VAL A 22 5.43 -5.84 -16.45
C VAL A 22 6.47 -5.09 -15.61
N ALA A 23 7.70 -5.58 -15.54
CA ALA A 23 8.77 -4.94 -14.77
C ALA A 23 9.14 -3.55 -15.31
N ASP A 24 9.17 -3.40 -16.65
CA ASP A 24 9.44 -2.12 -17.32
C ASP A 24 8.30 -1.11 -17.01
N HIS A 25 7.05 -1.53 -17.11
CA HIS A 25 5.88 -0.72 -16.78
C HIS A 25 5.86 -0.27 -15.30
N VAL A 26 6.18 -1.18 -14.38
CA VAL A 26 6.30 -0.85 -12.94
C VAL A 26 7.37 0.19 -12.72
N THR A 27 8.51 0.04 -13.39
CA THR A 27 9.63 0.99 -13.28
C THR A 27 9.22 2.38 -13.77
N GLU A 28 8.52 2.46 -14.89
CA GLU A 28 7.98 3.73 -15.38
C GLU A 28 7.00 4.36 -14.39
N MET A 29 6.04 3.57 -13.86
CA MET A 29 5.05 4.08 -12.90
C MET A 29 5.71 4.60 -11.62
N VAL A 30 6.68 3.88 -11.08
CA VAL A 30 7.39 4.30 -9.87
C VAL A 30 8.22 5.54 -10.13
N ASN A 31 8.93 5.62 -11.26
CA ASN A 31 9.69 6.81 -11.66
C ASN A 31 8.76 8.01 -11.85
N PHE A 32 7.60 7.82 -12.47
CA PHE A 32 6.60 8.87 -12.61
C PHE A 32 6.12 9.37 -11.24
N LEU A 33 5.77 8.50 -10.30
CA LEU A 33 5.37 8.90 -8.96
C LEU A 33 6.50 9.67 -8.24
N ASN A 34 7.72 9.16 -8.30
CA ASN A 34 8.89 9.81 -7.67
C ASN A 34 9.27 11.15 -8.33
N SER A 35 8.83 11.41 -9.56
CA SER A 35 9.05 12.70 -10.23
C SER A 35 8.09 13.80 -9.79
N LYS A 36 7.07 13.47 -8.97
CA LYS A 36 6.05 14.42 -8.50
C LYS A 36 6.47 15.04 -7.17
N ASP A 37 6.55 16.35 -7.13
CA ASP A 37 6.91 17.10 -5.91
C ASP A 37 5.92 16.86 -4.75
N GLU A 38 4.68 16.51 -5.08
CA GLU A 38 3.65 16.20 -4.09
C GLU A 38 3.90 14.89 -3.34
N ILE A 39 4.65 13.95 -3.93
CA ILE A 39 4.97 12.66 -3.31
C ILE A 39 6.10 12.85 -2.30
N VAL A 40 5.73 12.93 -1.02
CA VAL A 40 6.59 13.37 0.08
C VAL A 40 7.56 12.34 0.63
N CYS A 41 7.65 11.16 0.03
CA CYS A 41 8.63 10.12 0.37
C CYS A 41 8.97 9.29 -0.87
N GLU A 42 10.08 8.58 -0.81
CA GLU A 42 10.48 7.67 -1.87
C GLU A 42 9.47 6.52 -2.02
N VAL A 43 9.02 6.28 -3.24
CA VAL A 43 8.31 5.07 -3.65
C VAL A 43 9.34 4.10 -4.21
N VAL A 44 9.53 2.96 -3.54
CA VAL A 44 10.55 1.97 -3.89
C VAL A 44 9.92 0.85 -4.71
N ASN A 45 10.41 0.64 -5.92
CA ASN A 45 10.03 -0.53 -6.72
C ASN A 45 10.60 -1.81 -6.08
N LYS A 46 9.74 -2.71 -5.65
CA LYS A 46 10.12 -4.01 -5.05
C LYS A 46 9.93 -5.18 -6.04
N GLY A 47 9.66 -4.85 -7.30
CA GLY A 47 9.59 -5.81 -8.39
C GLY A 47 8.23 -6.49 -8.56
N THR A 48 8.25 -7.50 -9.43
CA THR A 48 7.09 -8.32 -9.79
C THR A 48 7.16 -9.66 -9.06
N LEU A 49 6.12 -9.96 -8.28
CA LEU A 49 6.03 -11.16 -7.46
C LEU A 49 5.15 -12.19 -8.15
N THR A 50 5.63 -13.42 -8.28
CA THR A 50 5.03 -14.46 -9.10
C THR A 50 4.68 -15.73 -8.35
N THR A 51 5.13 -15.84 -7.09
CA THR A 51 4.91 -17.02 -6.24
C THR A 51 4.35 -16.64 -4.86
N PRO A 52 3.67 -17.58 -4.16
CA PRO A 52 3.20 -17.35 -2.80
C PRO A 52 4.33 -17.03 -1.81
N ASP A 53 5.49 -17.66 -1.97
CA ASP A 53 6.62 -17.48 -1.06
C ASP A 53 7.24 -16.08 -1.24
N GLU A 54 7.48 -15.64 -2.49
CA GLU A 54 7.96 -14.29 -2.77
C GLU A 54 7.04 -13.21 -2.17
N ILE A 55 5.72 -13.38 -2.31
CA ILE A 55 4.73 -12.45 -1.77
C ILE A 55 4.77 -12.44 -0.24
N THR A 56 4.86 -13.62 0.38
CA THR A 56 4.91 -13.78 1.84
C THR A 56 6.16 -13.15 2.40
N ASP A 57 7.31 -13.43 1.81
CA ASP A 57 8.61 -12.89 2.24
C ASP A 57 8.64 -11.37 2.07
N MET A 58 8.18 -10.86 0.93
CA MET A 58 8.13 -9.42 0.65
C MET A 58 7.24 -8.66 1.64
N LEU A 59 6.04 -9.19 1.95
CA LEU A 59 5.16 -8.56 2.93
C LEU A 59 5.69 -8.67 4.36
N SER A 60 6.41 -9.76 4.68
CA SER A 60 7.10 -9.92 5.95
C SER A 60 8.27 -8.93 6.09
N GLU A 61 9.08 -8.78 5.04
CA GLU A 61 10.14 -7.77 5.00
C GLU A 61 9.55 -6.36 5.19
N ALA A 62 8.49 -6.02 4.43
CA ALA A 62 7.81 -4.74 4.56
C ALA A 62 7.25 -4.50 5.98
N GLN A 63 6.73 -5.55 6.63
CA GLN A 63 6.20 -5.46 7.98
C GLN A 63 7.28 -5.05 9.01
N TYR A 64 8.47 -5.59 8.90
CA TYR A 64 9.55 -5.37 9.88
C TYR A 64 10.50 -4.24 9.50
N ASP A 65 10.58 -3.81 8.25
CA ASP A 65 11.38 -2.66 7.84
C ASP A 65 10.87 -1.37 8.50
N LYS A 66 11.74 -0.72 9.27
CA LYS A 66 11.41 0.52 10.02
C LYS A 66 11.23 1.75 9.11
N GLU A 67 11.75 1.71 7.89
CA GLU A 67 11.59 2.78 6.92
C GLU A 67 10.33 2.61 6.08
N CYS A 68 9.90 1.38 5.79
CA CYS A 68 8.66 1.09 5.07
C CYS A 68 7.44 1.47 5.92
N VAL A 69 6.67 2.45 5.47
CA VAL A 69 5.46 2.90 6.17
C VAL A 69 4.17 2.33 5.60
N GLY A 70 4.22 1.72 4.43
CA GLY A 70 3.08 1.10 3.77
C GLY A 70 3.45 0.51 2.42
N VAL A 71 2.51 -0.26 1.86
CA VAL A 71 2.67 -0.94 0.57
C VAL A 71 1.59 -0.47 -0.40
N ILE A 72 1.99 -0.16 -1.63
CA ILE A 72 1.11 -0.02 -2.79
C ILE A 72 1.19 -1.32 -3.58
N ALA A 73 0.07 -1.98 -3.79
CA ALA A 73 -0.02 -3.18 -4.61
C ALA A 73 -0.78 -2.90 -5.91
N TRP A 74 -0.25 -3.38 -7.00
CA TRP A 74 -0.83 -3.30 -8.34
C TRP A 74 -0.88 -4.67 -9.01
N MET A 75 -2.02 -5.00 -9.60
CA MET A 75 -2.27 -6.24 -10.34
C MET A 75 -2.30 -5.92 -11.83
N HIS A 76 -1.12 -5.79 -12.48
CA HIS A 76 -1.05 -5.46 -13.91
C HIS A 76 -1.57 -6.58 -14.78
N THR A 77 -0.99 -7.77 -14.63
CA THR A 77 -1.54 -9.04 -15.12
C THR A 77 -2.43 -9.66 -14.05
N PHE A 78 -3.01 -10.81 -14.33
CA PHE A 78 -3.72 -11.58 -13.30
C PHE A 78 -2.71 -12.22 -12.35
N SER A 79 -2.71 -11.78 -11.10
CA SER A 79 -2.00 -12.41 -9.99
C SER A 79 -3.01 -13.18 -9.14
N PRO A 80 -2.96 -14.52 -9.09
CA PRO A 80 -3.90 -15.30 -8.29
C PRO A 80 -3.87 -14.91 -6.83
N SER A 81 -4.98 -14.38 -6.31
CA SER A 81 -4.99 -13.73 -4.99
C SER A 81 -4.92 -14.73 -3.83
N LYS A 82 -5.11 -16.01 -4.10
CA LYS A 82 -4.81 -17.07 -3.12
C LYS A 82 -3.34 -17.04 -2.69
N MET A 83 -2.42 -16.65 -3.57
CA MET A 83 -0.99 -16.51 -3.27
C MET A 83 -0.69 -15.44 -2.22
N TRP A 84 -1.58 -14.46 -2.05
CA TRP A 84 -1.40 -13.32 -1.14
C TRP A 84 -1.84 -13.58 0.29
N ILE A 85 -2.61 -14.66 0.54
CA ILE A 85 -3.28 -14.90 1.82
C ILE A 85 -2.29 -14.94 2.98
N ASN A 86 -1.21 -15.71 2.87
CA ASN A 86 -0.24 -15.87 3.97
C ASN A 86 0.48 -14.55 4.29
N GLY A 87 0.93 -13.84 3.27
CA GLY A 87 1.57 -12.54 3.46
C GLY A 87 0.63 -11.51 4.07
N LEU A 88 -0.59 -11.41 3.55
CA LEU A 88 -1.61 -10.47 4.07
C LEU A 88 -2.03 -10.81 5.50
N ALA A 89 -2.02 -12.10 5.90
CA ALA A 89 -2.39 -12.50 7.25
C ALA A 89 -1.52 -11.85 8.32
N ASN A 90 -0.25 -11.64 8.02
CA ASN A 90 0.77 -11.12 8.95
C ASN A 90 1.12 -9.64 8.72
N TYR A 91 0.57 -9.01 7.69
CA TYR A 91 0.85 -7.61 7.35
C TYR A 91 -0.17 -6.68 8.00
N SER A 92 0.27 -5.69 8.77
CA SER A 92 -0.58 -4.76 9.53
C SER A 92 -0.32 -3.28 9.28
N LYS A 93 0.66 -2.95 8.43
CA LYS A 93 0.89 -1.56 8.01
C LYS A 93 -0.12 -1.13 6.96
N PRO A 94 -0.24 0.18 6.68
CA PRO A 94 -1.10 0.70 5.61
C PRO A 94 -0.91 -0.02 4.28
N PHE A 95 -2.02 -0.42 3.66
CA PHE A 95 -2.05 -1.10 2.37
C PHE A 95 -2.91 -0.30 1.39
N LEU A 96 -2.34 0.04 0.24
CA LEU A 96 -3.03 0.65 -0.88
C LEU A 96 -3.16 -0.36 -2.02
N HIS A 97 -4.39 -0.67 -2.40
CA HIS A 97 -4.68 -1.41 -3.62
C HIS A 97 -4.95 -0.39 -4.74
N LEU A 98 -4.00 -0.26 -5.66
CA LEU A 98 -4.07 0.67 -6.78
C LEU A 98 -4.74 -0.01 -7.97
N HIS A 99 -5.95 0.44 -8.31
CA HIS A 99 -6.69 -0.02 -9.48
C HIS A 99 -6.40 0.92 -10.65
N THR A 100 -5.43 0.59 -11.45
CA THR A 100 -5.05 1.36 -12.63
C THR A 100 -4.73 0.45 -13.79
N GLN A 101 -4.92 0.94 -15.00
CA GLN A 101 -4.35 0.36 -16.20
C GLN A 101 -3.07 1.11 -16.54
N TYR A 102 -2.11 0.41 -17.16
CA TYR A 102 -0.90 1.05 -17.65
C TYR A 102 -1.23 2.01 -18.80
N ASN A 103 -2.05 1.55 -19.76
CA ASN A 103 -2.50 2.36 -20.88
C ASN A 103 -3.68 3.24 -20.47
N LYS A 104 -3.69 4.50 -20.90
CA LYS A 104 -4.80 5.44 -20.67
C LYS A 104 -6.05 5.04 -21.43
N GLU A 105 -5.87 4.57 -22.65
CA GLU A 105 -6.94 4.21 -23.58
C GLU A 105 -6.74 2.78 -24.09
N ILE A 106 -7.82 2.14 -24.51
CA ILE A 106 -7.79 0.83 -25.13
C ILE A 106 -7.50 1.02 -26.63
N PRO A 107 -6.42 0.43 -27.17
CA PRO A 107 -6.09 0.53 -28.60
C PRO A 107 -7.01 -0.42 -29.42
N TRP A 108 -8.26 -0.06 -29.60
CA TRP A 108 -9.33 -0.90 -30.16
C TRP A 108 -8.99 -1.58 -31.48
N ASN A 109 -8.14 -0.97 -32.30
CA ASN A 109 -7.75 -1.50 -33.61
C ASN A 109 -6.56 -2.48 -33.55
N GLU A 110 -5.91 -2.59 -32.40
CA GLU A 110 -4.63 -3.33 -32.25
C GLU A 110 -4.69 -4.36 -31.11
N ILE A 111 -5.78 -4.40 -30.36
CA ILE A 111 -5.91 -5.33 -29.23
C ILE A 111 -5.99 -6.77 -29.72
N ASP A 112 -5.18 -7.60 -29.07
CA ASP A 112 -5.16 -9.04 -29.25
C ASP A 112 -5.16 -9.77 -27.89
N MET A 113 -4.92 -11.06 -27.90
CA MET A 113 -4.87 -11.86 -26.66
C MET A 113 -3.65 -11.53 -25.80
N ASP A 114 -2.53 -11.13 -26.41
CA ASP A 114 -1.32 -10.76 -25.69
C ASP A 114 -1.52 -9.45 -24.94
N PHE A 115 -2.13 -8.43 -25.60
CA PHE A 115 -2.56 -7.21 -24.94
C PHE A 115 -3.52 -7.50 -23.77
N MET A 116 -4.49 -8.38 -23.96
CA MET A 116 -5.45 -8.76 -22.90
C MET A 116 -4.76 -9.45 -21.74
N ASN A 117 -3.82 -10.35 -22.01
CA ASN A 117 -3.05 -11.06 -20.98
C ASN A 117 -2.18 -10.12 -20.15
N LEU A 118 -1.54 -9.15 -20.80
CA LEU A 118 -0.74 -8.14 -20.14
C LEU A 118 -1.62 -7.21 -19.27
N ASN A 119 -2.80 -6.83 -19.74
CA ASN A 119 -3.65 -5.80 -19.15
C ASN A 119 -4.87 -6.37 -18.40
N GLN A 120 -4.65 -7.31 -17.49
CA GLN A 120 -5.70 -7.94 -16.69
C GLN A 120 -5.91 -7.31 -15.28
N ALA A 121 -5.52 -6.06 -15.08
CA ALA A 121 -5.66 -5.39 -13.80
C ALA A 121 -7.10 -5.47 -13.24
N ALA A 122 -8.11 -5.16 -14.04
CA ALA A 122 -9.51 -5.22 -13.59
C ALA A 122 -9.95 -6.62 -13.14
N HIS A 123 -9.41 -7.68 -13.71
CA HIS A 123 -9.67 -9.05 -13.30
C HIS A 123 -8.95 -9.38 -11.99
N GLY A 124 -7.64 -9.14 -11.94
CA GLY A 124 -6.82 -9.35 -10.74
C GLY A 124 -7.29 -8.53 -9.54
N ASP A 125 -7.68 -7.30 -9.76
CA ASP A 125 -8.17 -6.39 -8.73
C ASP A 125 -9.47 -6.89 -8.07
N ARG A 126 -10.38 -7.50 -8.81
CA ARG A 126 -11.62 -8.05 -8.23
C ARG A 126 -11.33 -9.20 -7.27
N GLU A 127 -10.49 -10.13 -7.67
CA GLU A 127 -10.13 -11.26 -6.81
C GLU A 127 -9.31 -10.80 -5.60
N HIS A 128 -8.36 -9.90 -5.79
CA HIS A 128 -7.57 -9.33 -4.70
C HIS A 128 -8.46 -8.57 -3.69
N GLY A 129 -9.43 -7.80 -4.19
CA GLY A 129 -10.44 -7.14 -3.37
C GLY A 129 -11.30 -8.13 -2.56
N PHE A 130 -11.70 -9.23 -3.19
CA PHE A 130 -12.45 -10.30 -2.53
C PHE A 130 -11.66 -10.92 -1.37
N ILE A 131 -10.40 -11.27 -1.57
CA ILE A 131 -9.54 -11.86 -0.52
C ILE A 131 -9.37 -10.89 0.66
N HIS A 132 -9.07 -9.63 0.43
CA HIS A 132 -9.00 -8.65 1.52
C HIS A 132 -10.28 -8.58 2.34
N THR A 133 -11.44 -8.59 1.67
CA THR A 133 -12.75 -8.56 2.33
C THR A 133 -13.01 -9.83 3.14
N ARG A 134 -12.70 -11.00 2.58
CA ARG A 134 -12.85 -12.30 3.26
C ARG A 134 -11.97 -12.40 4.50
N MET A 135 -10.77 -11.83 4.46
CA MET A 135 -9.81 -11.83 5.57
C MET A 135 -10.07 -10.71 6.59
N GLY A 136 -11.05 -9.82 6.37
CA GLY A 136 -11.28 -8.65 7.21
C GLY A 136 -10.11 -7.67 7.22
N ARG A 137 -9.30 -7.63 6.14
CA ARG A 137 -8.12 -6.77 6.04
C ARG A 137 -8.50 -5.41 5.48
N SER A 138 -8.23 -4.36 6.27
CA SER A 138 -8.41 -2.99 5.82
C SER A 138 -7.41 -2.63 4.73
N ARG A 139 -7.91 -1.98 3.68
CA ARG A 139 -7.09 -1.41 2.62
C ARG A 139 -7.68 -0.11 2.12
N LYS A 140 -6.85 0.76 1.57
CA LYS A 140 -7.30 1.86 0.73
C LYS A 140 -7.40 1.38 -0.71
N VAL A 141 -8.48 1.71 -1.39
CA VAL A 141 -8.63 1.49 -2.83
C VAL A 141 -8.56 2.85 -3.52
N ILE A 142 -7.68 2.96 -4.52
CA ILE A 142 -7.61 4.11 -5.42
C ILE A 142 -7.78 3.58 -6.83
N ALA A 143 -8.85 4.00 -7.50
CA ALA A 143 -9.10 3.70 -8.90
C ALA A 143 -8.93 4.96 -9.75
N GLY A 144 -8.30 4.80 -10.93
CA GLY A 144 -8.04 5.87 -11.89
C GLY A 144 -6.73 5.65 -12.64
N TYR A 145 -6.54 6.37 -13.75
CA TYR A 145 -5.29 6.31 -14.49
C TYR A 145 -4.17 6.94 -13.65
N TYR A 146 -3.03 6.24 -13.52
CA TYR A 146 -1.97 6.61 -12.57
C TYR A 146 -1.31 7.96 -12.85
N LYS A 147 -1.37 8.47 -14.11
CA LYS A 147 -0.85 9.79 -14.48
C LYS A 147 -1.87 10.93 -14.30
N GLU A 148 -3.12 10.64 -13.95
CA GLU A 148 -4.10 11.69 -13.67
C GLU A 148 -3.83 12.40 -12.35
N ASP A 149 -3.91 13.73 -12.34
CA ASP A 149 -3.66 14.55 -11.14
C ASP A 149 -4.55 14.13 -9.96
N ARG A 150 -5.82 13.79 -10.24
CA ARG A 150 -6.73 13.29 -9.21
C ARG A 150 -6.24 12.00 -8.57
N THR A 151 -5.69 11.09 -9.35
CA THR A 151 -5.16 9.80 -8.86
C THR A 151 -3.88 10.02 -8.07
N VAL A 152 -2.95 10.82 -8.60
CA VAL A 152 -1.71 11.22 -7.92
C VAL A 152 -2.03 11.87 -6.57
N LYS A 153 -2.97 12.82 -6.52
CA LYS A 153 -3.39 13.48 -5.28
C LYS A 153 -3.95 12.53 -4.24
N ARG A 154 -4.70 11.50 -4.66
CA ARG A 154 -5.22 10.47 -3.74
C ARG A 154 -4.10 9.57 -3.21
N ILE A 155 -3.10 9.23 -4.04
CA ILE A 155 -1.92 8.48 -3.64
C ILE A 155 -1.10 9.30 -2.63
N GLU A 156 -0.82 10.57 -2.93
CA GLU A 156 -0.15 11.52 -2.02
C GLU A 156 -0.84 11.55 -0.65
N ASN A 157 -2.15 11.77 -0.63
CA ASN A 157 -2.91 11.82 0.63
C ASN A 157 -2.78 10.51 1.42
N TRP A 158 -2.83 9.36 0.75
CA TRP A 158 -2.65 8.08 1.40
C TRP A 158 -1.22 7.92 1.96
N ILE A 159 -0.20 8.34 1.23
CA ILE A 159 1.20 8.32 1.69
C ILE A 159 1.35 9.18 2.96
N ARG A 160 0.78 10.38 2.99
CA ARG A 160 0.81 11.25 4.18
C ARG A 160 0.14 10.61 5.38
N VAL A 161 -0.99 9.92 5.18
CA VAL A 161 -1.67 9.16 6.24
C VAL A 161 -0.79 7.99 6.71
N ALA A 162 -0.15 7.25 5.81
CA ALA A 162 0.74 6.14 6.16
C ALA A 162 1.94 6.61 7.00
N ILE A 163 2.56 7.73 6.62
CA ILE A 163 3.63 8.38 7.39
C ILE A 163 3.08 8.82 8.75
N GLY A 164 1.92 9.46 8.79
CA GLY A 164 1.27 9.92 10.03
C GLY A 164 1.02 8.78 11.01
N ILE A 165 0.54 7.63 10.54
CA ILE A 165 0.35 6.41 11.35
C ILE A 165 1.69 5.92 11.90
N ALA A 166 2.73 5.86 11.07
CA ALA A 166 4.05 5.38 11.48
C ALA A 166 4.71 6.30 12.52
N VAL A 167 4.53 7.62 12.39
CA VAL A 167 5.02 8.61 13.37
C VAL A 167 4.20 8.52 14.65
N SER A 168 2.88 8.45 14.54
CA SER A 168 1.95 8.37 15.67
C SER A 168 2.27 7.19 16.61
N LYS A 169 2.56 6.01 16.06
CA LYS A 169 2.89 4.80 16.84
C LYS A 169 4.10 4.96 17.77
N ASN A 170 4.96 5.94 17.53
CA ASN A 170 6.16 6.21 18.32
C ASN A 170 6.09 7.53 19.09
N LEU A 171 4.93 8.19 19.11
CA LEU A 171 4.75 9.49 19.75
C LEU A 171 4.87 9.37 21.25
N LYS A 172 5.74 10.22 21.84
CA LYS A 172 5.87 10.40 23.27
C LYS A 172 5.29 11.75 23.66
N VAL A 173 4.29 11.73 24.53
CA VAL A 173 3.59 12.91 25.02
C VAL A 173 3.99 13.13 26.47
N CYS A 174 4.59 14.29 26.76
CA CYS A 174 4.83 14.74 28.13
C CYS A 174 3.67 15.64 28.55
N ARG A 175 2.99 15.26 29.61
CA ARG A 175 1.93 16.06 30.21
C ARG A 175 2.45 16.65 31.52
N PHE A 176 2.40 17.97 31.65
CA PHE A 176 2.68 18.66 32.91
C PHE A 176 1.39 18.84 33.70
N GLY A 177 1.43 18.45 34.97
CA GLY A 177 0.27 18.45 35.85
C GLY A 177 -0.69 17.26 35.61
N ASP A 178 -1.79 17.24 36.36
CA ASP A 178 -2.79 16.17 36.28
C ASP A 178 -4.19 16.72 35.93
N ASN A 179 -5.19 15.84 35.98
CA ASN A 179 -6.58 16.19 35.75
C ASN A 179 -7.09 17.15 36.82
N MET A 180 -8.03 17.99 36.47
CA MET A 180 -8.74 18.83 37.44
C MET A 180 -9.59 17.94 38.33
N ARG A 181 -9.58 18.20 39.65
CA ARG A 181 -10.38 17.44 40.61
C ARG A 181 -11.86 17.51 40.27
N GLN A 182 -12.52 16.37 40.26
CA GLN A 182 -13.96 16.21 40.07
C GLN A 182 -14.52 16.80 38.76
N VAL A 183 -13.65 17.05 37.77
CA VAL A 183 -14.04 17.54 36.45
C VAL A 183 -13.91 16.38 35.44
N ALA A 184 -15.01 15.73 35.15
CA ALA A 184 -15.05 14.49 34.33
C ALA A 184 -14.46 14.68 32.91
N VAL A 185 -14.64 15.85 32.31
CA VAL A 185 -14.15 16.15 30.94
C VAL A 185 -12.62 16.23 30.84
N THR A 186 -11.91 16.35 31.97
CA THR A 186 -10.45 16.34 32.00
C THR A 186 -9.85 14.95 32.18
N GLU A 187 -10.70 13.96 32.50
CA GLU A 187 -10.27 12.57 32.61
C GLU A 187 -9.89 12.01 31.25
N GLY A 188 -8.70 11.46 31.15
CA GLY A 188 -8.18 10.89 29.93
C GLY A 188 -7.74 9.44 30.12
N ASN A 189 -7.99 8.59 29.14
CA ASN A 189 -7.55 7.20 29.15
C ASN A 189 -6.22 7.04 28.39
N LYS A 190 -5.11 7.21 29.09
CA LYS A 190 -3.74 7.08 28.54
C LYS A 190 -3.45 5.68 28.01
N VAL A 191 -4.00 4.65 28.65
CA VAL A 191 -3.84 3.26 28.22
C VAL A 191 -4.57 3.02 26.91
N SER A 192 -5.81 3.51 26.79
CA SER A 192 -6.55 3.44 25.53
C SER A 192 -5.88 4.21 24.39
N ALA A 193 -5.29 5.37 24.70
CA ALA A 193 -4.51 6.15 23.73
C ALA A 193 -3.30 5.34 23.21
N GLN A 194 -2.61 4.64 24.09
CA GLN A 194 -1.48 3.80 23.69
C GLN A 194 -1.92 2.58 22.88
N ILE A 195 -3.00 1.91 23.30
CA ILE A 195 -3.53 0.74 22.58
C ILE A 195 -3.99 1.12 21.16
N ASN A 196 -4.75 2.21 21.02
CA ASN A 196 -5.38 2.58 19.75
C ASN A 196 -4.45 3.36 18.81
N PHE A 197 -3.56 4.20 19.36
CA PHE A 197 -2.74 5.13 18.57
C PHE A 197 -1.24 4.92 18.71
N GLY A 198 -0.82 4.13 19.71
CA GLY A 198 0.60 3.93 20.04
C GLY A 198 1.21 5.07 20.87
N TRP A 199 0.44 6.07 21.30
CA TRP A 199 0.93 7.23 22.03
C TRP A 199 1.34 6.86 23.45
N GLN A 200 2.57 7.17 23.79
CA GLN A 200 3.08 7.00 25.16
C GLN A 200 2.90 8.32 25.94
N VAL A 201 1.82 8.39 26.71
CA VAL A 201 1.49 9.61 27.48
C VAL A 201 1.95 9.44 28.91
N ASN A 202 2.92 10.25 29.35
CA ASN A 202 3.44 10.28 30.71
C ASN A 202 3.15 11.63 31.36
N THR A 203 2.80 11.58 32.66
CA THR A 203 2.52 12.77 33.45
C THR A 203 3.71 13.07 34.35
N TRP A 204 4.04 14.35 34.46
CA TRP A 204 5.08 14.89 35.32
C TRP A 204 4.47 15.93 36.25
N PRO A 205 4.92 16.03 37.50
CA PRO A 205 4.43 17.04 38.44
C PRO A 205 4.66 18.46 37.99
#